data_a8e470ea803125db182422fb1828bba3
#
_entry.id   a8e470ea803125db182422fb1828bba3
#
_cell.length_a   1.000
_cell.length_b   1.000
_cell.length_c   1.000
_cell.angle_alpha   90.00
_cell.angle_beta   90.00
_cell.angle_gamma   90.00
#
_symmetry.space_group_name_H-M   'P 1'
#
loop_
_entity.id
_entity.type
_entity.pdbx_description
1 polymer ?
#
loop_
_entity_poly.entity_id
_entity_poly.type
_entity_poly.pdbx_seq_one_letter_code
_entity_poly.pdbx_strand_id
1 'polypeptide(L)'
;MSVQADIPSLAGQIPNYTQFQLAAFRAKLRPSNVMQQVASKLSDQDIADLSAYYAAQAVGPAWKAEPAARARGQKLFTAGDPARNVIACAVCHGSNGRGLNANHIASVTNLPPEYALEVLKEFHEAPTFGGLVPPETMRIAVKPLTDKDLKDVATYISSMK
;
A
#
# COMPACT_ATOMS: atom_id res chain seq x y z
N MET A 1 -5.53 13.21 7.58
CA MET A 1 -6.07 11.86 7.26
C MET A 1 -7.05 12.02 6.12
N SER A 2 -6.99 11.13 5.12
CA SER A 2 -8.00 11.15 4.06
C SER A 2 -9.38 10.80 4.64
N VAL A 3 -10.40 11.48 4.16
CA VAL A 3 -11.81 11.21 4.48
C VAL A 3 -12.55 10.53 3.33
N GLN A 4 -11.85 10.32 2.21
CA GLN A 4 -12.40 9.68 1.02
C GLN A 4 -11.90 8.23 0.95
N ALA A 5 -12.79 7.33 0.61
CA ALA A 5 -12.53 5.89 0.65
C ALA A 5 -11.56 5.40 -0.45
N ASP A 6 -11.42 6.16 -1.51
CA ASP A 6 -10.57 5.89 -2.69
C ASP A 6 -9.24 6.67 -2.68
N ILE A 7 -9.01 7.54 -1.68
CA ILE A 7 -7.77 8.33 -1.56
C ILE A 7 -6.99 7.89 -0.33
N PRO A 8 -5.73 7.44 -0.47
CA PRO A 8 -4.95 6.96 0.66
C PRO A 8 -4.60 8.08 1.64
N SER A 9 -4.55 7.73 2.93
CA SER A 9 -3.89 8.58 3.92
C SER A 9 -2.38 8.44 3.79
N LEU A 10 -1.67 9.57 3.76
CA LEU A 10 -0.20 9.59 3.68
C LEU A 10 0.46 9.68 5.06
N ALA A 11 -0.33 9.93 6.11
CA ALA A 11 0.18 10.05 7.48
C ALA A 11 0.88 8.77 7.94
N GLY A 12 2.10 8.88 8.43
CA GLY A 12 2.92 7.76 8.88
C GLY A 12 3.45 6.85 7.77
N GLN A 13 3.39 7.29 6.51
CA GLN A 13 3.94 6.51 5.40
C GLN A 13 5.48 6.56 5.43
N ILE A 14 6.10 5.51 4.90
CA ILE A 14 7.56 5.38 4.78
C ILE A 14 8.13 6.50 3.90
N PRO A 15 9.10 7.30 4.38
CA PRO A 15 9.63 8.44 3.62
C PRO A 15 10.20 8.02 2.27
N ASN A 16 11.07 7.01 2.22
CA ASN A 16 11.68 6.55 0.98
C ASN A 16 10.64 6.01 -0.01
N TYR A 17 9.57 5.37 0.49
CA TYR A 17 8.46 4.95 -0.37
C TYR A 17 7.72 6.16 -0.96
N THR A 18 7.43 7.17 -0.15
CA THR A 18 6.75 8.39 -0.62
C THR A 18 7.58 9.14 -1.65
N GLN A 19 8.89 9.32 -1.39
CA GLN A 19 9.82 9.94 -2.36
C GLN A 19 9.81 9.20 -3.70
N PHE A 20 9.93 7.87 -3.63
CA PHE A 20 9.92 7.04 -4.80
C PHE A 20 8.61 7.18 -5.60
N GLN A 21 7.45 7.14 -4.93
CA GLN A 21 6.15 7.27 -5.58
C GLN A 21 5.96 8.66 -6.23
N LEU A 22 6.36 9.74 -5.54
CA LEU A 22 6.28 11.09 -6.11
C LEU A 22 7.20 11.25 -7.32
N ALA A 23 8.43 10.71 -7.25
CA ALA A 23 9.33 10.70 -8.40
C ALA A 23 8.77 9.87 -9.58
N ALA A 24 8.15 8.73 -9.31
CA ALA A 24 7.52 7.90 -10.33
C ALA A 24 6.32 8.60 -11.00
N PHE A 25 5.49 9.33 -10.23
CA PHE A 25 4.42 10.15 -10.80
C PHE A 25 4.97 11.30 -11.63
N ARG A 26 6.00 12.01 -11.15
CA ARG A 26 6.66 13.10 -11.86
C ARG A 26 7.24 12.66 -13.20
N ALA A 27 7.87 11.48 -13.20
CA ALA A 27 8.44 10.87 -14.39
C ALA A 27 7.40 10.18 -15.30
N LYS A 28 6.10 10.23 -14.95
CA LYS A 28 4.99 9.57 -15.64
C LYS A 28 5.11 8.04 -15.72
N LEU A 29 5.89 7.45 -14.85
CA LEU A 29 6.11 6.01 -14.78
C LEU A 29 5.00 5.29 -13.97
N ARG A 30 4.37 6.00 -13.02
CA ARG A 30 3.16 5.54 -12.36
C ARG A 30 1.94 6.27 -12.93
N PRO A 31 0.94 5.56 -13.49
CA PRO A 31 -0.25 6.18 -14.04
C PRO A 31 -1.10 6.85 -12.95
N SER A 32 -1.44 8.10 -13.12
CA SER A 32 -2.46 8.84 -12.36
C SER A 32 -2.55 10.25 -12.93
N ASN A 33 -3.67 10.59 -13.53
CA ASN A 33 -3.86 11.93 -14.10
C ASN A 33 -3.68 13.03 -13.04
N VAL A 34 -4.22 12.83 -11.85
CA VAL A 34 -4.13 13.80 -10.75
C VAL A 34 -2.70 13.89 -10.22
N MET A 35 -2.11 12.75 -9.86
CA MET A 35 -0.79 12.76 -9.21
C MET A 35 0.35 13.14 -10.16
N GLN A 36 0.24 12.83 -11.45
CA GLN A 36 1.22 13.29 -12.44
C GLN A 36 1.19 14.81 -12.60
N GLN A 37 0.00 15.44 -12.55
CA GLN A 37 -0.10 16.90 -12.58
C GLN A 37 0.47 17.54 -11.32
N VAL A 38 0.17 17.00 -10.14
CA VAL A 38 0.71 17.49 -8.87
C VAL A 38 2.21 17.33 -8.84
N ALA A 39 2.71 16.12 -9.08
CA ALA A 39 4.13 15.79 -8.96
C ALA A 39 5.01 16.50 -10.01
N SER A 40 4.46 16.84 -11.20
CA SER A 40 5.21 17.55 -12.23
C SER A 40 5.75 18.91 -11.78
N LYS A 41 5.17 19.50 -10.74
CA LYS A 41 5.54 20.82 -10.21
C LYS A 41 6.49 20.73 -9.01
N LEU A 42 6.80 19.54 -8.52
CA LEU A 42 7.62 19.35 -7.33
C LEU A 42 9.10 19.26 -7.72
N SER A 43 9.95 20.01 -7.02
CA SER A 43 11.40 19.83 -7.03
C SER A 43 11.80 18.58 -6.22
N ASP A 44 13.07 18.18 -6.31
CA ASP A 44 13.58 17.08 -5.46
C ASP A 44 13.52 17.44 -3.97
N GLN A 45 13.74 18.73 -3.63
CA GLN A 45 13.63 19.20 -2.25
C GLN A 45 12.18 19.14 -1.77
N ASP A 46 11.21 19.57 -2.59
CA ASP A 46 9.77 19.46 -2.23
C ASP A 46 9.37 18.01 -1.97
N ILE A 47 9.84 17.08 -2.80
CA ILE A 47 9.58 15.64 -2.63
C ILE A 47 10.17 15.14 -1.31
N ALA A 48 11.40 15.53 -0.96
CA ALA A 48 12.03 15.14 0.29
C ALA A 48 11.27 15.71 1.50
N ASP A 49 10.93 17.00 1.47
CA ASP A 49 10.25 17.69 2.56
C ASP A 49 8.83 17.15 2.78
N LEU A 50 8.07 16.94 1.71
CA LEU A 50 6.74 16.33 1.78
C LEU A 50 6.80 14.91 2.36
N SER A 51 7.79 14.14 1.96
CA SER A 51 7.96 12.77 2.44
C SER A 51 8.29 12.74 3.94
N ALA A 52 9.16 13.62 4.40
CA ALA A 52 9.48 13.78 5.82
C ALA A 52 8.27 14.27 6.61
N TYR A 53 7.55 15.25 6.08
CA TYR A 53 6.35 15.80 6.70
C TYR A 53 5.27 14.73 6.94
N TYR A 54 4.92 13.96 5.90
CA TYR A 54 3.90 12.92 6.04
C TYR A 54 4.34 11.76 6.93
N ALA A 55 5.62 11.40 6.89
CA ALA A 55 6.15 10.36 7.78
C ALA A 55 6.03 10.72 9.26
N ALA A 56 6.17 12.00 9.59
CA ALA A 56 6.05 12.52 10.96
C ALA A 56 4.60 12.66 11.44
N GLN A 57 3.61 12.58 10.54
CA GLN A 57 2.20 12.70 10.93
C GLN A 57 1.71 11.46 11.67
N ALA A 58 0.90 11.68 12.70
CA ALA A 58 0.26 10.58 13.41
C ALA A 58 -0.75 9.85 12.50
N VAL A 59 -0.67 8.54 12.49
CA VAL A 59 -1.65 7.69 11.81
C VAL A 59 -3.01 7.87 12.46
N GLY A 60 -4.04 8.07 11.65
CA GLY A 60 -5.41 8.26 12.11
C GLY A 60 -6.04 7.01 12.73
N PRO A 61 -7.29 7.10 13.19
CA PRO A 61 -8.02 5.95 13.70
C PRO A 61 -8.19 4.88 12.59
N ALA A 62 -8.10 3.63 13.00
CA ALA A 62 -8.32 2.52 12.08
C ALA A 62 -9.76 2.52 11.52
N TRP A 63 -9.92 2.04 10.33
CA TRP A 63 -11.23 1.83 9.71
C TRP A 63 -11.98 0.71 10.41
N LYS A 64 -13.30 0.83 10.46
CA LYS A 64 -14.16 -0.24 10.97
C LYS A 64 -14.10 -1.44 10.02
N ALA A 65 -14.00 -2.62 10.57
CA ALA A 65 -13.88 -3.87 9.83
C ALA A 65 -14.92 -4.87 10.30
N GLU A 66 -15.49 -5.64 9.36
CA GLU A 66 -16.32 -6.78 9.70
C GLU A 66 -15.45 -7.85 10.37
N PRO A 67 -15.80 -8.36 11.58
CA PRO A 67 -14.92 -9.20 12.38
C PRO A 67 -14.43 -10.47 11.70
N ALA A 68 -15.31 -11.18 10.97
CA ALA A 68 -14.94 -12.42 10.32
C ALA A 68 -14.02 -12.19 9.11
N ALA A 69 -14.27 -11.15 8.31
CA ALA A 69 -13.39 -10.76 7.20
C ALA A 69 -12.01 -10.32 7.72
N ARG A 70 -12.01 -9.51 8.78
CA ARG A 70 -10.77 -9.09 9.44
C ARG A 70 -9.94 -10.28 9.94
N ALA A 71 -10.58 -11.27 10.58
CA ALA A 71 -9.88 -12.46 11.08
C ALA A 71 -9.26 -13.30 9.95
N ARG A 72 -10.00 -13.48 8.83
CA ARG A 72 -9.47 -14.17 7.65
C ARG A 72 -8.30 -13.40 7.01
N GLY A 73 -8.46 -12.09 6.85
CA GLY A 73 -7.40 -11.22 6.32
C GLY A 73 -6.17 -11.22 7.21
N GLN A 74 -6.35 -11.21 8.54
CA GLN A 74 -5.25 -11.34 9.50
C GLN A 74 -4.47 -12.62 9.29
N LYS A 75 -5.15 -13.77 9.15
CA LYS A 75 -4.51 -15.05 8.91
C LYS A 75 -3.66 -15.02 7.63
N LEU A 76 -4.22 -14.52 6.53
CA LEU A 76 -3.48 -14.41 5.27
C LEU A 76 -2.29 -13.44 5.39
N PHE A 77 -2.49 -12.31 6.06
CA PHE A 77 -1.43 -11.32 6.24
C PHE A 77 -0.26 -11.85 7.07
N THR A 78 -0.55 -12.55 8.17
CA THR A 78 0.48 -12.97 9.15
C THR A 78 1.08 -14.36 8.87
N ALA A 79 0.30 -15.26 8.32
CA ALA A 79 0.71 -16.67 8.11
C ALA A 79 0.69 -17.09 6.64
N GLY A 80 -0.03 -16.37 5.77
CA GLY A 80 -0.26 -16.81 4.41
C GLY A 80 -1.13 -18.08 4.32
N ASP A 81 -0.96 -18.81 3.24
CA ASP A 81 -1.54 -20.14 3.01
C ASP A 81 -0.58 -20.97 2.16
N PRO A 82 0.34 -21.71 2.79
CA PRO A 82 1.34 -22.50 2.06
C PRO A 82 0.73 -23.54 1.11
N ALA A 83 -0.43 -24.09 1.42
CA ALA A 83 -1.11 -25.07 0.55
C ALA A 83 -1.55 -24.47 -0.79
N ARG A 84 -1.76 -23.15 -0.84
CA ARG A 84 -2.11 -22.39 -2.05
C ARG A 84 -0.95 -21.53 -2.58
N ASN A 85 0.27 -21.68 -2.04
CA ASN A 85 1.42 -20.84 -2.35
C ASN A 85 1.20 -19.35 -2.03
N VAL A 86 0.37 -19.03 -1.03
CA VAL A 86 0.17 -17.65 -0.56
C VAL A 86 1.24 -17.29 0.45
N ILE A 87 2.11 -16.37 0.10
CA ILE A 87 3.14 -15.83 0.98
C ILE A 87 2.48 -14.87 1.98
N ALA A 88 2.90 -14.94 3.26
CA ALA A 88 2.43 -13.99 4.26
C ALA A 88 2.91 -12.57 3.94
N CYS A 89 2.00 -11.60 3.89
CA CYS A 89 2.32 -10.20 3.60
C CYS A 89 3.30 -9.60 4.62
N ALA A 90 3.21 -10.09 5.87
CA ALA A 90 4.07 -9.68 6.97
C ALA A 90 5.56 -9.95 6.75
N VAL A 91 5.93 -10.87 5.85
CA VAL A 91 7.33 -11.16 5.51
C VAL A 91 8.04 -9.90 4.98
N CYS A 92 7.34 -9.11 4.16
CA CYS A 92 7.89 -7.87 3.60
C CYS A 92 7.39 -6.62 4.35
N HIS A 93 6.07 -6.55 4.63
CA HIS A 93 5.47 -5.37 5.25
C HIS A 93 5.62 -5.30 6.78
N GLY A 94 6.22 -6.33 7.41
CA GLY A 94 6.32 -6.45 8.86
C GLY A 94 5.02 -6.92 9.50
N SER A 95 5.11 -7.54 10.69
CA SER A 95 3.93 -8.04 11.42
C SER A 95 2.96 -6.92 11.84
N ASN A 96 3.47 -5.70 11.96
CA ASN A 96 2.70 -4.49 12.25
C ASN A 96 2.24 -3.72 10.99
N GLY A 97 2.58 -4.19 9.80
CA GLY A 97 2.20 -3.55 8.53
C GLY A 97 2.88 -2.21 8.24
N ARG A 98 3.90 -1.82 9.04
CA ARG A 98 4.55 -0.51 8.94
C ARG A 98 5.57 -0.39 7.80
N GLY A 99 5.82 -1.48 7.08
CA GLY A 99 6.77 -1.50 5.97
C GLY A 99 8.23 -1.43 6.41
N LEU A 100 9.12 -1.16 5.46
CA LEU A 100 10.57 -1.10 5.69
C LEU A 100 11.20 0.01 4.85
N ASN A 101 11.71 1.06 5.51
CA ASN A 101 12.24 2.24 4.84
C ASN A 101 13.46 1.94 3.94
N ALA A 102 14.37 1.09 4.39
CA ALA A 102 15.59 0.74 3.63
C ALA A 102 15.29 0.09 2.27
N ASN A 103 14.15 -0.60 2.15
CA ASN A 103 13.77 -1.35 0.95
C ASN A 103 12.60 -0.70 0.20
N HIS A 104 12.19 0.52 0.55
CA HIS A 104 11.04 1.23 -0.04
C HIS A 104 9.71 0.44 0.08
N ILE A 105 9.59 -0.43 1.08
CA ILE A 105 8.39 -1.22 1.31
C ILE A 105 7.37 -0.36 2.06
N ALA A 106 6.23 -0.14 1.43
CA ALA A 106 5.17 0.71 1.96
C ALA A 106 4.66 0.27 3.35
N SER A 107 4.31 1.25 4.20
CA SER A 107 3.34 1.01 5.25
C SER A 107 1.98 0.74 4.61
N VAL A 108 1.32 -0.33 5.02
CA VAL A 108 -0.01 -0.72 4.54
C VAL A 108 -1.09 -0.55 5.61
N THR A 109 -0.73 0.05 6.76
CA THR A 109 -1.67 0.28 7.85
C THR A 109 -2.64 1.42 7.54
N ASN A 110 -3.85 1.32 8.04
CA ASN A 110 -4.87 2.38 7.98
C ASN A 110 -5.18 2.91 6.56
N LEU A 111 -4.97 2.09 5.55
CA LEU A 111 -5.40 2.43 4.20
C LEU A 111 -6.94 2.40 4.12
N PRO A 112 -7.58 3.32 3.39
CA PRO A 112 -9.00 3.20 3.11
C PRO A 112 -9.32 1.85 2.46
N PRO A 113 -10.39 1.14 2.86
CA PRO A 113 -10.65 -0.23 2.41
C PRO A 113 -10.81 -0.36 0.88
N GLU A 114 -11.44 0.63 0.26
CA GLU A 114 -11.67 0.65 -1.19
C GLU A 114 -10.35 0.86 -1.94
N TYR A 115 -9.54 1.83 -1.50
CA TYR A 115 -8.21 2.05 -2.06
C TYR A 115 -7.30 0.82 -1.90
N ALA A 116 -7.31 0.21 -0.71
CA ALA A 116 -6.50 -0.98 -0.44
C ALA A 116 -6.89 -2.15 -1.37
N LEU A 117 -8.20 -2.35 -1.56
CA LEU A 117 -8.71 -3.39 -2.47
C LEU A 117 -8.35 -3.09 -3.93
N GLU A 118 -8.50 -1.84 -4.37
CA GLU A 118 -8.17 -1.43 -5.74
C GLU A 118 -6.69 -1.69 -6.06
N VAL A 119 -5.78 -1.25 -5.19
CA VAL A 119 -4.34 -1.47 -5.39
C VAL A 119 -3.97 -2.95 -5.37
N LEU A 120 -4.58 -3.75 -4.49
CA LEU A 120 -4.35 -5.20 -4.48
C LEU A 120 -4.84 -5.86 -5.79
N LYS A 121 -5.97 -5.43 -6.34
CA LYS A 121 -6.47 -5.88 -7.65
C LYS A 121 -5.57 -5.44 -8.79
N GLU A 122 -5.10 -4.19 -8.78
CA GLU A 122 -4.13 -3.72 -9.76
C GLU A 122 -2.90 -4.63 -9.82
N PHE A 123 -2.33 -5.01 -8.69
CA PHE A 123 -1.22 -5.96 -8.63
C PHE A 123 -1.62 -7.36 -9.10
N HIS A 124 -2.83 -7.80 -8.82
CA HIS A 124 -3.33 -9.13 -9.21
C HIS A 124 -3.56 -9.24 -10.73
N GLU A 125 -4.07 -8.19 -11.36
CA GLU A 125 -4.51 -8.17 -12.77
C GLU A 125 -3.41 -7.87 -13.78
N ALA A 126 -2.21 -7.59 -13.39
CA ALA A 126 -1.07 -7.20 -14.22
C ALA A 126 -0.85 -5.69 -14.34
N PRO A 127 -0.41 -5.09 -13.33
CA PRO A 127 -0.22 -3.68 -13.23
C PRO A 127 0.96 -3.16 -13.99
N THR A 128 0.79 -1.95 -14.44
CA THR A 128 1.81 -1.15 -15.08
C THR A 128 2.31 -0.07 -14.12
N PHE A 129 3.04 -0.44 -13.11
CA PHE A 129 3.79 0.56 -12.36
C PHE A 129 5.13 0.88 -13.05
N GLY A 130 5.10 1.07 -14.36
CA GLY A 130 6.22 1.60 -15.13
C GLY A 130 7.57 0.88 -15.04
N GLY A 131 7.63 -0.34 -14.55
CA GLY A 131 8.86 -1.14 -14.51
C GLY A 131 9.97 -0.68 -13.55
N LEU A 132 9.75 0.36 -12.77
CA LEU A 132 10.80 0.98 -11.93
C LEU A 132 10.96 0.42 -10.53
N VAL A 133 9.97 -0.23 -10.04
CA VAL A 133 10.09 -0.99 -8.80
C VAL A 133 9.70 -2.37 -9.16
N PRO A 134 10.15 -3.38 -8.47
CA PRO A 134 9.59 -4.66 -8.76
C PRO A 134 8.13 -4.72 -8.25
N PRO A 135 7.14 -4.23 -9.03
CA PRO A 135 5.75 -4.59 -8.87
C PRO A 135 5.64 -6.11 -9.00
N GLU A 136 6.65 -6.72 -9.60
CA GLU A 136 6.78 -8.15 -9.75
C GLU A 136 6.72 -8.90 -8.42
N THR A 137 7.38 -8.41 -7.37
CA THR A 137 7.30 -9.01 -6.04
C THR A 137 5.87 -8.99 -5.49
N MET A 138 5.16 -7.86 -5.62
CA MET A 138 3.76 -7.76 -5.20
C MET A 138 2.85 -8.60 -6.10
N ARG A 139 3.08 -8.62 -7.42
CA ARG A 139 2.34 -9.48 -8.35
C ARG A 139 2.46 -10.95 -7.98
N ILE A 140 3.66 -11.43 -7.74
CA ILE A 140 3.91 -12.82 -7.32
C ILE A 140 3.18 -13.11 -6.00
N ALA A 141 3.27 -12.20 -5.02
CA ALA A 141 2.67 -12.38 -3.72
C ALA A 141 1.14 -12.44 -3.75
N VAL A 142 0.49 -11.60 -4.58
CA VAL A 142 -0.98 -11.54 -4.65
C VAL A 142 -1.59 -12.49 -5.68
N LYS A 143 -0.81 -13.02 -6.62
CA LYS A 143 -1.29 -13.87 -7.71
C LYS A 143 -2.13 -15.08 -7.27
N PRO A 144 -1.81 -15.78 -6.16
CA PRO A 144 -2.60 -16.92 -5.70
C PRO A 144 -3.88 -16.54 -4.94
N LEU A 145 -4.10 -15.25 -4.67
CA LEU A 145 -5.25 -14.78 -3.90
C LEU A 145 -6.51 -14.76 -4.75
N THR A 146 -7.63 -15.16 -4.15
CA THR A 146 -8.95 -14.98 -4.75
C THR A 146 -9.48 -13.56 -4.48
N ASP A 147 -10.52 -13.14 -5.20
CA ASP A 147 -11.20 -11.85 -4.94
C ASP A 147 -11.65 -11.71 -3.49
N LYS A 148 -12.07 -12.83 -2.88
CA LYS A 148 -12.44 -12.85 -1.48
C LYS A 148 -11.24 -12.63 -0.57
N ASP A 149 -10.10 -13.26 -0.87
CA ASP A 149 -8.87 -13.06 -0.10
C ASP A 149 -8.39 -11.62 -0.19
N LEU A 150 -8.44 -11.01 -1.39
CA LEU A 150 -8.08 -9.60 -1.58
C LEU A 150 -8.93 -8.67 -0.74
N LYS A 151 -10.26 -8.91 -0.67
CA LYS A 151 -11.18 -8.16 0.19
C LYS A 151 -10.87 -8.37 1.68
N ASP A 152 -10.65 -9.60 2.10
CA ASP A 152 -10.35 -9.93 3.49
C ASP A 152 -9.02 -9.28 3.93
N VAL A 153 -7.98 -9.33 3.09
CA VAL A 153 -6.68 -8.65 3.35
C VAL A 153 -6.87 -7.14 3.39
N ALA A 154 -7.56 -6.53 2.41
CA ALA A 154 -7.86 -5.10 2.41
C ALA A 154 -8.56 -4.67 3.70
N THR A 155 -9.58 -5.43 4.13
CA THR A 155 -10.31 -5.20 5.39
C THR A 155 -9.37 -5.25 6.60
N TYR A 156 -8.44 -6.20 6.63
CA TYR A 156 -7.49 -6.32 7.74
C TYR A 156 -6.51 -5.15 7.80
N ILE A 157 -5.81 -4.84 6.68
CA ILE A 157 -4.81 -3.76 6.66
C ILE A 157 -5.43 -2.39 6.93
N SER A 158 -6.67 -2.15 6.51
CA SER A 158 -7.41 -0.93 6.84
C SER A 158 -7.70 -0.81 8.34
N SER A 159 -7.87 -1.92 9.04
CA SER A 159 -8.12 -1.98 10.48
C SER A 159 -6.84 -1.97 11.34
N MET A 160 -5.66 -1.96 10.73
CA MET A 160 -4.37 -1.85 11.43
C MET A 160 -4.06 -0.38 11.79
N LYS A 161 -3.23 -0.18 12.82
CA LYS A 161 -2.72 1.14 13.25
C LYS A 161 -1.22 1.20 13.16
#